data_341c6570f68cff95f581d91cf1ea98da
#
_entry.id   341c6570f68cff95f581d91cf1ea98da
#
_cell.length_a   1.000
_cell.length_b   1.000
_cell.length_c   1.000
_cell.angle_alpha   90.00
_cell.angle_beta   90.00
_cell.angle_gamma   90.00
#
_symmetry.space_group_name_H-M   'P 1'
#
loop_
_entity.id
_entity.type
_entity.pdbx_description
1 polymer ?
#
loop_
_entity_poly.entity_id
_entity_poly.type
_entity_poly.pdbx_seq_one_letter_code
_entity_poly.pdbx_strand_id
1 'polypeptide(L)'
;YVHVYRGTNSRLDTLQGTVLKVKLPYLRQWNQQRNQAAQTYDRLLSPLKELGVVPMRNDSGLGHVYHLYVVEVNSPHGDRGLRDRDTLSQALAEQGIQTGIHYPIPCHLQPAYHNLGYGAGTFPASERLSEQILSLPMYPGLSDENIERVVDAIKTHLSH
;
A
#
# COMPACT_ATOMS: atom_id res chain seq x y z
N TYR A 1 4.68 -2.58 -14.14
CA TYR A 1 3.27 -2.14 -14.18
C TYR A 1 2.97 -1.18 -15.35
N VAL A 2 3.54 -1.44 -16.54
CA VAL A 2 3.22 -0.68 -17.76
C VAL A 2 2.19 -1.46 -18.56
N HIS A 3 1.05 -0.84 -18.86
CA HIS A 3 -0.04 -1.45 -19.62
C HIS A 3 -0.12 -0.81 -21.00
N VAL A 4 0.07 -1.60 -22.06
CA VAL A 4 0.11 -1.14 -23.46
C VAL A 4 -1.26 -1.30 -24.11
N TYR A 5 -1.98 -2.37 -23.78
CA TYR A 5 -3.29 -2.70 -24.35
C TYR A 5 -4.35 -2.81 -23.28
N ARG A 6 -5.60 -2.48 -23.64
CA ARG A 6 -6.77 -2.76 -22.81
C ARG A 6 -7.13 -4.24 -22.94
N GLY A 7 -7.44 -4.87 -21.81
CA GLY A 7 -7.87 -6.25 -21.75
C GLY A 7 -8.90 -6.49 -20.67
N THR A 8 -9.47 -7.68 -20.63
CA THR A 8 -10.36 -8.14 -19.58
C THR A 8 -9.74 -9.35 -18.88
N ASN A 9 -9.84 -9.38 -17.55
CA ASN A 9 -9.56 -10.59 -16.77
C ASN A 9 -10.90 -11.11 -16.24
N SER A 10 -11.49 -12.06 -16.95
CA SER A 10 -12.81 -12.61 -16.63
C SER A 10 -12.79 -14.11 -16.78
N ARG A 11 -12.14 -14.79 -15.85
CA ARG A 11 -12.08 -16.25 -15.80
C ARG A 11 -12.09 -16.74 -14.36
N LEU A 12 -12.83 -17.82 -14.16
CA LEU A 12 -12.85 -18.60 -12.93
C LEU A 12 -12.87 -20.06 -13.35
N ASP A 13 -11.72 -20.70 -13.40
CA ASP A 13 -11.68 -22.14 -13.65
C ASP A 13 -12.06 -22.94 -12.39
N THR A 14 -12.37 -24.23 -12.60
CA THR A 14 -12.87 -25.11 -11.55
C THR A 14 -11.88 -25.23 -10.37
N LEU A 15 -10.59 -25.24 -10.65
CA LEU A 15 -9.57 -25.32 -9.61
C LEU A 15 -9.57 -24.06 -8.74
N GLN A 16 -9.60 -22.87 -9.35
CA GLN A 16 -9.72 -21.59 -8.65
C GLN A 16 -11.01 -21.52 -7.84
N GLY A 17 -12.15 -21.94 -8.42
CA GLY A 17 -13.44 -22.00 -7.75
C GLY A 17 -13.41 -22.91 -6.51
N THR A 18 -12.75 -24.05 -6.60
CA THR A 18 -12.60 -24.99 -5.48
C THR A 18 -11.76 -24.36 -4.33
N VAL A 19 -10.63 -23.72 -4.66
CA VAL A 19 -9.81 -23.03 -3.67
C VAL A 19 -10.60 -21.91 -2.97
N LEU A 20 -11.35 -21.11 -3.74
CA LEU A 20 -12.19 -20.04 -3.18
C LEU A 20 -13.29 -20.58 -2.28
N LYS A 21 -13.94 -21.69 -2.65
CA LYS A 21 -14.96 -22.35 -1.83
C LYS A 21 -14.41 -22.78 -0.46
N VAL A 22 -13.18 -23.31 -0.42
CA VAL A 22 -12.53 -23.71 0.83
C VAL A 22 -12.18 -22.49 1.68
N LYS A 23 -11.76 -21.37 1.06
CA LYS A 23 -11.34 -20.14 1.77
C LYS A 23 -12.53 -19.26 2.25
N LEU A 24 -13.65 -19.31 1.56
CA LEU A 24 -14.80 -18.43 1.81
C LEU A 24 -15.31 -18.45 3.25
N PRO A 25 -15.40 -19.59 3.96
CA PRO A 25 -15.83 -19.61 5.36
C PRO A 25 -14.94 -18.80 6.30
N TYR A 26 -13.66 -18.63 5.98
CA TYR A 26 -12.68 -17.92 6.80
C TYR A 26 -12.59 -16.43 6.48
N LEU A 27 -13.21 -15.96 5.38
CA LEU A 27 -13.04 -14.60 4.87
C LEU A 27 -13.39 -13.53 5.92
N ARG A 28 -14.48 -13.73 6.65
CA ARG A 28 -14.94 -12.79 7.69
C ARG A 28 -13.92 -12.66 8.82
N GLN A 29 -13.38 -13.78 9.31
CA GLN A 29 -12.33 -13.81 10.32
C GLN A 29 -11.04 -13.12 9.81
N TRP A 30 -10.63 -13.41 8.59
CA TRP A 30 -9.45 -12.79 7.99
C TRP A 30 -9.59 -11.28 7.83
N ASN A 31 -10.78 -10.80 7.47
CA ASN A 31 -11.04 -9.37 7.40
C ASN A 31 -10.97 -8.71 8.78
N GLN A 32 -11.47 -9.36 9.82
CA GLN A 32 -11.34 -8.87 11.20
C GLN A 32 -9.87 -8.80 11.64
N GLN A 33 -9.08 -9.84 11.36
CA GLN A 33 -7.64 -9.85 11.67
C GLN A 33 -6.87 -8.73 10.95
N ARG A 34 -7.18 -8.48 9.65
CA ARG A 34 -6.58 -7.35 8.93
C ARG A 34 -7.00 -6.00 9.51
N ASN A 35 -8.25 -5.85 9.94
CA ASN A 35 -8.70 -4.62 10.62
C ASN A 35 -7.96 -4.41 11.96
N GLN A 36 -7.73 -5.45 12.74
CA GLN A 36 -6.95 -5.38 13.98
C GLN A 36 -5.50 -4.95 13.69
N ALA A 37 -4.85 -5.60 12.72
CA ALA A 37 -3.50 -5.24 12.30
C ALA A 37 -3.42 -3.77 11.82
N ALA A 38 -4.43 -3.30 11.06
CA ALA A 38 -4.49 -1.92 10.61
C ALA A 38 -4.61 -0.93 11.78
N GLN A 39 -5.43 -1.23 12.79
CA GLN A 39 -5.54 -0.40 14.00
C GLN A 39 -4.20 -0.34 14.77
N THR A 40 -3.47 -1.46 14.84
CA THR A 40 -2.14 -1.47 15.45
C THR A 40 -1.16 -0.60 14.66
N TYR A 41 -1.14 -0.69 13.32
CA TYR A 41 -0.37 0.19 12.48
C TYR A 41 -0.74 1.67 12.67
N ASP A 42 -2.04 2.01 12.64
CA ASP A 42 -2.52 3.39 12.80
C ASP A 42 -2.03 4.01 14.11
N ARG A 43 -2.09 3.23 15.20
CA ARG A 43 -1.62 3.64 16.52
C ARG A 43 -0.10 3.87 16.55
N LEU A 44 0.67 2.93 16.01
CA LEU A 44 2.13 2.97 16.07
C LEU A 44 2.75 3.98 15.08
N LEU A 45 2.10 4.21 13.94
CA LEU A 45 2.54 5.19 12.93
C LEU A 45 2.07 6.62 13.25
N SER A 46 1.12 6.80 14.18
CA SER A 46 0.60 8.13 14.52
C SER A 46 1.71 9.16 14.85
N PRO A 47 2.77 8.83 15.61
CA PRO A 47 3.86 9.76 15.88
C PRO A 47 4.73 10.09 14.65
N LEU A 48 4.72 9.23 13.63
CA LEU A 48 5.56 9.37 12.44
C LEU A 48 4.94 10.26 11.36
N LYS A 49 3.70 10.72 11.55
CA LYS A 49 3.02 11.62 10.61
C LYS A 49 3.78 12.92 10.41
N GLU A 50 4.34 13.50 11.46
CA GLU A 50 5.14 14.71 11.41
C GLU A 50 6.49 14.48 10.73
N LEU A 51 6.96 13.24 10.68
CA LEU A 51 8.17 12.82 9.96
C LEU A 51 7.90 12.44 8.50
N GLY A 52 6.65 12.55 8.05
CA GLY A 52 6.26 12.35 6.66
C GLY A 52 5.73 10.96 6.31
N VAL A 53 5.52 10.06 7.27
CA VAL A 53 4.88 8.76 7.01
C VAL A 53 3.44 8.79 7.53
N VAL A 54 2.48 8.88 6.59
CA VAL A 54 1.07 9.11 6.89
C VAL A 54 0.21 7.94 6.40
N PRO A 55 -0.47 7.20 7.28
CA PRO A 55 -1.44 6.20 6.87
C PRO A 55 -2.55 6.82 6.02
N MET A 56 -2.95 6.10 4.96
CA MET A 56 -4.10 6.52 4.14
C MET A 56 -5.38 6.50 4.97
N ARG A 57 -6.16 7.56 4.83
CA ARG A 57 -7.42 7.72 5.57
C ARG A 57 -8.43 6.63 5.21
N ASN A 58 -9.02 6.02 6.23
CA ASN A 58 -10.11 5.07 6.07
C ASN A 58 -11.45 5.72 6.46
N ASP A 59 -12.30 6.01 5.47
CA ASP A 59 -13.64 6.56 5.67
C ASP A 59 -14.73 5.48 5.75
N SER A 60 -14.38 4.20 5.51
CA SER A 60 -15.31 3.06 5.53
C SER A 60 -15.37 2.34 6.89
N GLY A 61 -14.58 2.78 7.87
CA GLY A 61 -14.50 2.13 9.18
C GLY A 61 -14.24 0.63 9.08
N LEU A 62 -15.03 -0.18 9.79
CA LEU A 62 -14.92 -1.65 9.76
C LEU A 62 -15.34 -2.30 8.43
N GLY A 63 -15.94 -1.56 7.50
CA GLY A 63 -16.23 -2.02 6.15
C GLY A 63 -14.99 -2.15 5.27
N HIS A 64 -13.91 -1.50 5.63
CA HIS A 64 -12.64 -1.63 4.90
C HIS A 64 -11.97 -2.97 5.20
N VAL A 65 -11.61 -3.73 4.17
CA VAL A 65 -11.06 -5.10 4.33
C VAL A 65 -9.53 -5.14 4.40
N TYR A 66 -8.87 -4.00 4.23
CA TYR A 66 -7.40 -3.87 4.25
C TYR A 66 -6.68 -4.95 3.44
N HIS A 67 -7.09 -5.09 2.17
CA HIS A 67 -6.32 -5.92 1.23
C HIS A 67 -4.86 -5.45 1.14
N LEU A 68 -4.66 -4.15 1.17
CA LEU A 68 -3.38 -3.46 1.32
C LEU A 68 -3.48 -2.51 2.51
N TYR A 69 -2.38 -2.32 3.22
CA TYR A 69 -2.21 -1.23 4.17
C TYR A 69 -1.22 -0.23 3.57
N VAL A 70 -1.71 0.93 3.19
CA VAL A 70 -0.96 1.92 2.42
C VAL A 70 -0.63 3.13 3.28
N VAL A 71 0.61 3.57 3.18
CA VAL A 71 1.08 4.84 3.74
C VAL A 71 1.51 5.78 2.62
N GLU A 72 1.34 7.07 2.82
CA GLU A 72 1.94 8.12 2.01
C GLU A 72 3.27 8.49 2.67
N VAL A 73 4.34 8.50 1.88
CA VAL A 73 5.69 8.86 2.33
C VAL A 73 6.05 10.19 1.70
N ASN A 74 6.08 11.22 2.53
CA ASN A 74 6.34 12.60 2.14
C ASN A 74 7.65 13.09 2.77
N SER A 75 8.46 13.82 2.02
CA SER A 75 9.54 14.59 2.64
C SER A 75 8.98 15.89 3.21
N PRO A 76 8.95 16.10 4.55
CA PRO A 76 8.41 17.32 5.17
C PRO A 76 9.11 18.60 4.73
N HIS A 77 10.33 18.49 4.20
CA HIS A 77 11.19 19.61 3.84
C HIS A 77 11.43 19.75 2.33
N GLY A 78 10.69 18.98 1.50
CA GLY A 78 10.87 19.02 0.04
C GLY A 78 12.20 18.43 -0.45
N ASP A 79 12.97 17.85 0.45
CA ASP A 79 14.22 17.18 0.14
C ASP A 79 13.93 15.75 -0.36
N ARG A 80 14.02 15.54 -1.67
CA ARG A 80 13.71 14.26 -2.35
C ARG A 80 14.80 13.19 -2.17
N GLY A 81 15.74 13.36 -1.22
CA GLY A 81 16.87 12.45 -1.10
C GLY A 81 16.62 11.27 -0.16
N LEU A 82 16.75 11.49 1.15
CA LEU A 82 16.80 10.41 2.15
C LEU A 82 15.43 9.96 2.69
N ARG A 83 14.37 10.69 2.41
CA ARG A 83 13.02 10.45 2.97
C ARG A 83 11.94 10.29 1.92
N ASP A 84 12.31 9.74 0.77
CA ASP A 84 11.31 9.37 -0.24
C ASP A 84 10.87 7.91 -0.07
N ARG A 85 9.79 7.56 -0.76
CA ARG A 85 9.21 6.22 -0.76
C ARG A 85 10.22 5.15 -1.18
N ASP A 86 11.07 5.41 -2.17
CA ASP A 86 11.94 4.40 -2.75
C ASP A 86 13.12 4.09 -1.83
N THR A 87 13.71 5.11 -1.19
CA THR A 87 14.75 4.93 -0.17
C THR A 87 14.22 4.21 1.07
N LEU A 88 13.01 4.55 1.53
CA LEU A 88 12.36 3.82 2.63
C LEU A 88 12.10 2.37 2.25
N SER A 89 11.58 2.11 1.05
CA SER A 89 11.33 0.75 0.55
C SER A 89 12.61 -0.08 0.51
N GLN A 90 13.72 0.50 0.06
CA GLN A 90 15.02 -0.15 0.04
C GLN A 90 15.53 -0.46 1.46
N ALA A 91 15.48 0.51 2.36
CA ALA A 91 15.91 0.32 3.75
C ALA A 91 15.11 -0.77 4.48
N LEU A 92 13.82 -0.88 4.21
CA LEU A 92 12.97 -1.96 4.72
C LEU A 92 13.36 -3.31 4.11
N ALA A 93 13.64 -3.37 2.81
CA ALA A 93 14.06 -4.59 2.14
C ALA A 93 15.40 -5.12 2.67
N GLU A 94 16.35 -4.26 3.00
CA GLU A 94 17.63 -4.61 3.62
C GLU A 94 17.46 -5.26 5.01
N GLN A 95 16.35 -4.98 5.69
CA GLN A 95 15.95 -5.62 6.94
C GLN A 95 15.02 -6.83 6.75
N GLY A 96 14.82 -7.29 5.50
CA GLY A 96 13.96 -8.42 5.16
C GLY A 96 12.47 -8.12 5.25
N ILE A 97 12.08 -6.83 5.22
CA ILE A 97 10.69 -6.37 5.22
C ILE A 97 10.27 -6.04 3.78
N GLN A 98 9.39 -6.85 3.21
CA GLN A 98 8.89 -6.65 1.85
C GLN A 98 7.78 -5.60 1.83
N THR A 99 7.89 -4.66 0.90
CA THR A 99 6.88 -3.62 0.63
C THR A 99 6.43 -3.68 -0.83
N GLY A 100 5.39 -2.94 -1.17
CA GLY A 100 4.90 -2.89 -2.55
C GLY A 100 4.38 -1.51 -2.94
N ILE A 101 4.35 -1.22 -4.25
CA ILE A 101 3.82 0.03 -4.79
C ILE A 101 2.59 -0.31 -5.64
N HIS A 102 1.41 0.15 -5.23
CA HIS A 102 0.14 -0.15 -5.87
C HIS A 102 -0.66 1.13 -6.17
N TYR A 103 -0.31 1.87 -7.27
CA TYR A 103 0.61 1.52 -8.38
C TYR A 103 1.51 2.70 -8.73
N PRO A 104 2.70 2.47 -9.35
CA PRO A 104 3.67 3.53 -9.63
C PRO A 104 3.29 4.42 -10.82
N ILE A 105 2.36 3.99 -11.68
CA ILE A 105 1.86 4.76 -12.83
C ILE A 105 0.34 4.87 -12.72
N PRO A 106 -0.22 6.10 -12.64
CA PRO A 106 -1.66 6.30 -12.63
C PRO A 106 -2.34 5.77 -13.90
N CYS A 107 -3.57 5.28 -13.79
CA CYS A 107 -4.29 4.67 -14.91
C CYS A 107 -4.34 5.57 -16.15
N HIS A 108 -4.58 6.87 -15.98
CA HIS A 108 -4.70 7.82 -17.10
C HIS A 108 -3.38 8.06 -17.84
N LEU A 109 -2.23 7.79 -17.22
CA LEU A 109 -0.91 7.89 -17.84
C LEU A 109 -0.42 6.57 -18.43
N GLN A 110 -1.20 5.49 -18.32
CA GLN A 110 -0.85 4.21 -18.94
C GLN A 110 -0.96 4.30 -20.47
N PRO A 111 -0.02 3.74 -21.23
CA PRO A 111 -0.06 3.73 -22.69
C PRO A 111 -1.38 3.20 -23.25
N ALA A 112 -2.02 2.24 -22.58
CA ALA A 112 -3.32 1.67 -22.95
C ALA A 112 -4.47 2.69 -22.97
N TYR A 113 -4.31 3.88 -22.37
CA TYR A 113 -5.33 4.92 -22.26
C TYR A 113 -4.96 6.23 -22.93
N HIS A 114 -3.84 6.29 -23.67
CA HIS A 114 -3.40 7.50 -24.39
C HIS A 114 -4.49 8.09 -25.31
N ASN A 115 -5.34 7.23 -25.87
CA ASN A 115 -6.42 7.68 -26.76
C ASN A 115 -7.57 8.40 -26.06
N LEU A 116 -7.58 8.49 -24.73
CA LEU A 116 -8.57 9.26 -23.97
C LEU A 116 -8.20 10.75 -23.84
N GLY A 117 -7.02 11.16 -24.30
CA GLY A 117 -6.57 12.54 -24.29
C GLY A 117 -6.15 13.08 -22.92
N TYR A 118 -6.04 12.24 -21.90
CA TYR A 118 -5.53 12.63 -20.59
C TYR A 118 -3.99 12.66 -20.60
N GLY A 119 -3.42 13.73 -20.07
CA GLY A 119 -1.98 13.89 -19.92
C GLY A 119 -1.59 14.18 -18.48
N ALA A 120 -0.30 14.38 -18.26
CA ALA A 120 0.23 14.80 -16.96
C ALA A 120 -0.43 16.10 -16.50
N GLY A 121 -0.75 16.19 -15.21
CA GLY A 121 -1.48 17.30 -14.60
C GLY A 121 -3.00 17.20 -14.68
N THR A 122 -3.56 16.20 -15.37
CA THR A 122 -5.02 16.03 -15.46
C THR A 122 -5.62 15.56 -14.13
N PHE A 123 -4.94 14.67 -13.43
CA PHE A 123 -5.36 14.15 -12.12
C PHE A 123 -4.24 14.28 -11.09
N PRO A 124 -3.94 15.50 -10.62
CA PRO A 124 -2.74 15.78 -9.81
C PRO A 124 -2.69 15.00 -8.51
N ALA A 125 -3.83 14.70 -7.88
CA ALA A 125 -3.87 13.88 -6.68
C ALA A 125 -3.41 12.43 -6.94
N SER A 126 -3.87 11.82 -8.04
CA SER A 126 -3.46 10.46 -8.41
C SER A 126 -2.00 10.41 -8.83
N GLU A 127 -1.52 11.43 -9.52
CA GLU A 127 -0.12 11.55 -9.95
C GLU A 127 0.79 11.67 -8.74
N ARG A 128 0.49 12.58 -7.81
CA ARG A 128 1.23 12.73 -6.56
C ARG A 128 1.25 11.44 -5.74
N LEU A 129 0.10 10.81 -5.54
CA LEU A 129 0.00 9.58 -4.75
C LEU A 129 0.80 8.43 -5.38
N SER A 130 0.82 8.29 -6.71
CA SER A 130 1.60 7.24 -7.36
C SER A 130 3.11 7.36 -7.11
N GLU A 131 3.60 8.56 -6.82
CA GLU A 131 5.00 8.80 -6.45
C GLU A 131 5.29 8.56 -4.97
N GLN A 132 4.28 8.65 -4.09
CA GLN A 132 4.45 8.73 -2.64
C GLN A 132 3.93 7.52 -1.86
N ILE A 133 3.05 6.70 -2.43
CA ILE A 133 2.45 5.58 -1.71
C ILE A 133 3.38 4.37 -1.58
N LEU A 134 3.33 3.74 -0.39
CA LEU A 134 3.99 2.48 -0.10
C LEU A 134 3.03 1.55 0.65
N SER A 135 2.92 0.31 0.20
CA SER A 135 2.12 -0.72 0.87
C SER A 135 3.02 -1.49 1.83
N LEU A 136 2.68 -1.45 3.12
CA LEU A 136 3.33 -2.21 4.17
C LEU A 136 2.80 -3.65 4.23
N PRO A 137 3.51 -4.59 4.88
CA PRO A 137 3.04 -5.96 5.06
C PRO A 137 1.63 -6.01 5.67
N MET A 138 0.71 -6.73 5.00
CA MET A 138 -0.67 -6.89 5.47
C MET A 138 -1.23 -8.24 5.04
N TYR A 139 -1.51 -9.11 6.02
CA TYR A 139 -2.12 -10.41 5.80
C TYR A 139 -2.88 -10.86 7.06
N PRO A 140 -3.84 -11.80 6.93
CA PRO A 140 -4.51 -12.37 8.10
C PRO A 140 -3.52 -13.08 9.04
N GLY A 141 -3.58 -12.76 10.33
CA GLY A 141 -2.66 -13.32 11.33
C GLY A 141 -1.31 -12.62 11.45
N LEU A 142 -1.14 -11.45 10.83
CA LEU A 142 0.03 -10.60 11.08
C LEU A 142 0.06 -10.23 12.58
N SER A 143 1.15 -10.61 13.27
CA SER A 143 1.29 -10.37 14.72
C SER A 143 1.67 -8.93 15.02
N ASP A 144 1.31 -8.46 16.22
CA ASP A 144 1.70 -7.13 16.69
C ASP A 144 3.22 -6.96 16.75
N GLU A 145 3.96 -8.00 17.14
CA GLU A 145 5.44 -8.01 17.13
C GLU A 145 6.01 -7.74 15.72
N ASN A 146 5.45 -8.38 14.69
CA ASN A 146 5.88 -8.11 13.32
C ASN A 146 5.52 -6.70 12.86
N ILE A 147 4.39 -6.16 13.28
CA ILE A 147 4.00 -4.77 13.01
C ILE A 147 4.97 -3.80 13.70
N GLU A 148 5.28 -4.04 14.97
CA GLU A 148 6.26 -3.26 15.73
C GLU A 148 7.63 -3.25 15.04
N ARG A 149 8.11 -4.41 14.60
CA ARG A 149 9.34 -4.52 13.81
C ARG A 149 9.33 -3.67 12.55
N VAL A 150 8.22 -3.66 11.80
CA VAL A 150 8.08 -2.82 10.60
C VAL A 150 8.15 -1.34 10.96
N VAL A 151 7.41 -0.93 12.00
CA VAL A 151 7.36 0.48 12.42
C VAL A 151 8.70 0.95 12.98
N ASP A 152 9.40 0.11 13.73
CA ASP A 152 10.73 0.46 14.27
C ASP A 152 11.78 0.56 13.17
N ALA A 153 11.71 -0.27 12.13
CA ALA A 153 12.55 -0.12 10.95
C ALA A 153 12.29 1.22 10.22
N ILE A 154 11.03 1.63 10.11
CA ILE A 154 10.65 2.95 9.56
C ILE A 154 11.22 4.08 10.43
N LYS A 155 11.04 4.02 11.75
CA LYS A 155 11.59 5.03 12.68
C LYS A 155 13.10 5.17 12.55
N THR A 156 13.82 4.04 12.50
CA THR A 156 15.27 4.03 12.35
C THR A 156 15.71 4.75 11.08
N HIS A 157 15.03 4.47 9.95
CA HIS A 157 15.33 5.13 8.68
C HIS A 157 15.07 6.65 8.74
N LEU A 158 13.97 7.08 9.37
CA LEU A 158 13.61 8.49 9.46
C LEU A 158 14.47 9.30 10.45
N SER A 159 15.25 8.62 11.31
CA SER A 159 16.10 9.25 12.32
C SER A 159 17.50 9.62 11.80
N HIS A 160 17.83 9.17 10.60
CA HIS A 160 19.09 9.44 9.90
C HIS A 160 18.87 10.40 8.73
#